data_7bdfafd65d4d778e36548371532483c9
#
_entry.id   7bdfafd65d4d778e36548371532483c9
#
_cell.length_a   1.000
_cell.length_b   1.000
_cell.length_c   1.000
_cell.angle_alpha   90.00
_cell.angle_beta   90.00
_cell.angle_gamma   90.00
#
_symmetry.space_group_name_H-M   'P 1'
#
loop_
_entity.id
_entity.type
_entity.pdbx_description
1 polymer ?
#
loop_
_entity_poly.entity_id
_entity_poly.type
_entity_poly.pdbx_seq_one_letter_code
_entity_poly.pdbx_strand_id
1 'polypeptide(L)'
;SCGKATTRMEVKIDSPDPQNVAGEIICKGANLMLGYYKNAEATSQIIDVNGWLHTGDLATMDTEGYVTVRGRSKNMLLTASGQNIYPEEIESKLNNMPYVSESLIVLQNDKLVALIYPDFDDAFAHGMEQSDIEKVMEDNRNELNLQLPAYCQITKVKIHFEEFEKTAKKSIKRFMYQEVKG
;
A
#
# COMPACT_ATOMS: atom_id res chain seq x y z
N SER A 1 8.68 -8.05 8.68
CA SER A 1 9.05 -6.88 9.50
C SER A 1 10.27 -6.17 8.89
N CYS A 2 10.40 -4.89 9.20
CA CYS A 2 11.57 -4.08 8.82
C CYS A 2 12.69 -4.15 9.86
N GLY A 3 12.51 -4.88 10.94
CA GLY A 3 13.45 -4.97 12.05
C GLY A 3 13.12 -4.00 13.19
N LYS A 4 14.12 -3.79 14.05
CA LYS A 4 14.05 -2.90 15.22
C LYS A 4 14.74 -1.56 14.92
N ALA A 5 14.41 -0.55 15.72
CA ALA A 5 15.14 0.73 15.68
C ALA A 5 16.65 0.54 15.89
N THR A 6 17.45 1.27 15.12
CA THR A 6 18.91 1.28 15.28
C THR A 6 19.32 2.05 16.55
N THR A 7 20.52 1.80 17.06
CA THR A 7 21.07 2.58 18.16
C THR A 7 21.06 4.09 17.85
N ARG A 8 20.69 4.92 18.84
CA ARG A 8 20.55 6.38 18.75
C ARG A 8 19.34 6.86 17.94
N MET A 9 18.42 5.95 17.59
CA MET A 9 17.12 6.30 17.00
C MET A 9 16.01 5.88 17.97
N GLU A 10 15.06 6.77 18.18
CA GLU A 10 13.77 6.43 18.76
C GLU A 10 12.77 6.25 17.62
N VAL A 11 12.00 5.16 17.66
CA VAL A 11 10.92 4.89 16.72
C VAL A 11 9.67 4.58 17.51
N LYS A 12 8.56 5.20 17.15
CA LYS A 12 7.25 4.94 17.75
C LYS A 12 6.22 4.76 16.64
N ILE A 13 5.16 4.05 16.96
CA ILE A 13 3.94 3.99 16.16
C ILE A 13 2.92 4.89 16.85
N ASP A 14 2.48 5.91 16.14
CA ASP A 14 1.44 6.84 16.63
C ASP A 14 0.08 6.15 16.55
N SER A 15 -0.19 5.34 17.56
CA SER A 15 -1.39 4.50 17.68
C SER A 15 -1.73 4.30 19.14
N PRO A 16 -3.03 4.21 19.49
CA PRO A 16 -3.46 3.85 20.85
C PRO A 16 -3.12 2.40 21.22
N ASP A 17 -2.94 1.54 20.22
CA ASP A 17 -2.53 0.13 20.38
C ASP A 17 -1.55 -0.25 19.25
N PRO A 18 -0.25 0.06 19.39
CA PRO A 18 0.74 -0.16 18.34
C PRO A 18 0.89 -1.61 17.88
N GLN A 19 0.45 -2.57 18.68
CA GLN A 19 0.54 -4.00 18.34
C GLN A 19 -0.55 -4.44 17.37
N ASN A 20 -1.77 -3.93 17.57
CA ASN A 20 -2.95 -4.40 16.87
C ASN A 20 -3.52 -3.36 15.89
N VAL A 21 -3.31 -2.07 16.18
CA VAL A 21 -3.81 -0.96 15.36
C VAL A 21 -2.64 -0.24 14.72
N ALA A 22 -2.59 -0.28 13.39
CA ALA A 22 -1.55 0.44 12.67
C ALA A 22 -1.67 1.96 12.87
N GLY A 23 -0.52 2.60 13.11
CA GLY A 23 -0.38 4.05 13.20
C GLY A 23 0.81 4.53 12.41
N GLU A 24 0.99 5.84 12.32
CA GLU A 24 2.12 6.40 11.62
C GLU A 24 3.44 6.06 12.33
N ILE A 25 4.45 5.69 11.55
CA ILE A 25 5.82 5.59 12.05
C ILE A 25 6.34 7.00 12.28
N ILE A 26 6.65 7.34 13.52
CA ILE A 26 7.37 8.56 13.85
C ILE A 26 8.74 8.22 14.43
N CYS A 27 9.74 9.00 14.07
CA CYS A 27 11.10 8.72 14.49
C CYS A 27 11.83 10.00 14.92
N LYS A 28 12.79 9.83 15.84
CA LYS A 28 13.62 10.90 16.39
C LYS A 28 15.04 10.39 16.63
N GLY A 29 16.04 11.19 16.30
CA GLY A 29 17.45 10.83 16.51
C GLY A 29 18.42 11.80 15.86
N ALA A 30 19.70 11.66 16.21
CA ALA A 30 20.76 12.54 15.73
C ALA A 30 21.07 12.43 14.23
N ASN A 31 20.58 11.37 13.59
CA ASN A 31 20.76 11.10 12.16
C ASN A 31 19.59 11.60 11.31
N LEU A 32 18.58 12.26 11.92
CA LEU A 32 17.53 12.91 11.14
C LEU A 32 18.06 14.15 10.44
N MET A 33 17.45 14.47 9.29
CA MET A 33 17.73 15.71 8.60
C MET A 33 17.32 16.91 9.49
N LEU A 34 18.01 18.03 9.32
CA LEU A 34 17.64 19.30 9.96
C LEU A 34 16.38 19.92 9.37
N GLY A 35 16.03 19.54 8.15
CA GLY A 35 14.87 20.03 7.40
C GLY A 35 15.14 20.08 5.90
N TYR A 36 14.14 20.52 5.15
CA TYR A 36 14.28 20.78 3.72
C TYR A 36 15.00 22.09 3.47
N TYR A 37 15.98 22.08 2.57
CA TYR A 37 16.77 23.25 2.24
C TYR A 37 15.90 24.41 1.74
N LYS A 38 15.98 25.55 2.42
CA LYS A 38 15.20 26.77 2.13
C LYS A 38 13.68 26.56 2.04
N ASN A 39 13.14 25.54 2.72
CA ASN A 39 11.71 25.25 2.76
C ASN A 39 11.25 24.93 4.19
N ALA A 40 11.07 25.98 4.99
CA ALA A 40 10.65 25.86 6.39
C ALA A 40 9.22 25.32 6.51
N GLU A 41 8.35 25.67 5.57
CA GLU A 41 6.96 25.20 5.56
C GLU A 41 6.90 23.68 5.38
N ALA A 42 7.54 23.14 4.35
CA ALA A 42 7.60 21.68 4.15
C ALA A 42 8.30 20.98 5.32
N THR A 43 9.27 21.62 5.98
CA THR A 43 9.93 21.07 7.16
C THR A 43 8.97 20.96 8.33
N SER A 44 8.19 22.00 8.62
CA SER A 44 7.22 22.01 9.73
C SER A 44 6.05 21.05 9.54
N GLN A 45 5.76 20.66 8.29
CA GLN A 45 4.75 19.65 7.98
C GLN A 45 5.17 18.23 8.34
N ILE A 46 6.47 17.95 8.40
CA ILE A 46 6.97 16.59 8.62
C ILE A 46 7.82 16.43 9.90
N ILE A 47 8.32 17.53 10.48
CA ILE A 47 9.00 17.51 11.78
C ILE A 47 8.18 18.35 12.74
N ASP A 48 7.64 17.70 13.77
CA ASP A 48 6.82 18.36 14.76
C ASP A 48 7.65 19.22 15.73
N VAL A 49 6.95 19.96 16.59
CA VAL A 49 7.57 20.87 17.58
C VAL A 49 8.43 20.14 18.64
N ASN A 50 8.23 18.84 18.80
CA ASN A 50 8.97 17.99 19.71
C ASN A 50 10.17 17.29 19.02
N GLY A 51 10.38 17.56 17.73
CA GLY A 51 11.46 16.99 16.91
C GLY A 51 11.21 15.57 16.41
N TRP A 52 9.95 15.10 16.37
CA TRP A 52 9.59 13.85 15.73
C TRP A 52 9.37 14.06 14.23
N LEU A 53 10.00 13.21 13.44
CA LEU A 53 9.76 13.12 12.00
C LEU A 53 8.57 12.21 11.73
N HIS A 54 7.57 12.72 11.05
CA HIS A 54 6.42 12.00 10.51
C HIS A 54 6.79 11.40 9.15
N THR A 55 6.80 10.06 9.06
CA THR A 55 7.29 9.38 7.84
C THR A 55 6.24 9.27 6.75
N GLY A 56 4.96 9.36 7.10
CA GLY A 56 3.82 9.05 6.24
C GLY A 56 3.63 7.55 5.98
N ASP A 57 4.43 6.69 6.62
CA ASP A 57 4.28 5.24 6.57
C ASP A 57 3.50 4.73 7.78
N LEU A 58 2.54 3.82 7.56
CA LEU A 58 1.76 3.16 8.60
C LEU A 58 2.36 1.81 8.95
N ALA A 59 2.43 1.48 10.24
CA ALA A 59 2.98 0.24 10.72
C ALA A 59 2.34 -0.22 12.04
N THR A 60 2.60 -1.48 12.38
CA THR A 60 2.43 -2.03 13.73
C THR A 60 3.80 -2.34 14.32
N MET A 61 3.89 -2.39 15.64
CA MET A 61 5.13 -2.76 16.37
C MET A 61 4.80 -3.82 17.41
N ASP A 62 5.51 -4.94 17.38
CA ASP A 62 5.31 -5.99 18.37
C ASP A 62 5.98 -5.67 19.73
N THR A 63 5.76 -6.53 20.71
CA THR A 63 6.30 -6.38 22.06
C THR A 63 7.83 -6.41 22.13
N GLU A 64 8.47 -6.97 21.10
CA GLU A 64 9.93 -7.02 20.98
C GLU A 64 10.50 -5.80 20.24
N GLY A 65 9.66 -4.91 19.72
CA GLY A 65 10.04 -3.70 19.00
C GLY A 65 10.31 -3.91 17.50
N TYR A 66 9.84 -5.03 16.92
CA TYR A 66 9.90 -5.21 15.47
C TYR A 66 8.77 -4.47 14.79
N VAL A 67 9.13 -3.64 13.83
CA VAL A 67 8.21 -2.84 13.04
C VAL A 67 7.78 -3.60 11.79
N THR A 68 6.46 -3.66 11.54
CA THR A 68 5.88 -4.22 10.33
C THR A 68 5.10 -3.14 9.60
N VAL A 69 5.63 -2.68 8.45
CA VAL A 69 4.98 -1.67 7.61
C VAL A 69 3.74 -2.26 6.97
N ARG A 70 2.65 -1.48 6.97
CA ARG A 70 1.34 -1.80 6.39
C ARG A 70 1.09 -1.08 5.07
N GLY A 71 1.56 0.15 4.92
CA GLY A 71 1.39 0.96 3.73
C GLY A 71 1.63 2.43 3.98
N ARG A 72 1.20 3.26 3.02
CA ARG A 72 1.27 4.73 3.13
C ARG A 72 -0.02 5.29 3.70
N SER A 73 0.09 6.24 4.64
CA SER A 73 -1.03 6.94 5.24
C SER A 73 -1.99 7.54 4.18
N LYS A 74 -1.43 8.19 3.17
CA LYS A 74 -2.20 8.82 2.07
C LYS A 74 -2.85 7.83 1.11
N ASN A 75 -2.45 6.56 1.11
CA ASN A 75 -2.98 5.53 0.23
C ASN A 75 -4.01 4.63 0.94
N MET A 76 -4.10 4.74 2.26
CA MET A 76 -5.08 4.01 3.05
C MET A 76 -6.50 4.29 2.54
N LEU A 77 -7.28 3.24 2.37
CA LEU A 77 -8.67 3.33 1.94
C LEU A 77 -9.57 3.15 3.17
N LEU A 78 -10.54 4.05 3.32
CA LEU A 78 -11.55 3.94 4.37
C LEU A 78 -12.84 3.44 3.77
N THR A 79 -13.33 2.28 4.24
CA THR A 79 -14.62 1.74 3.84
C THR A 79 -15.78 2.49 4.49
N ALA A 80 -16.98 2.35 3.95
CA ALA A 80 -18.20 2.90 4.55
C ALA A 80 -18.46 2.38 5.97
N SER A 81 -17.96 1.18 6.31
CA SER A 81 -18.03 0.59 7.67
C SER A 81 -16.95 1.11 8.64
N GLY A 82 -16.12 2.06 8.21
CA GLY A 82 -15.06 2.64 9.05
C GLY A 82 -13.81 1.76 9.19
N GLN A 83 -13.65 0.73 8.35
CA GLN A 83 -12.46 -0.13 8.35
C GLN A 83 -11.35 0.48 7.51
N ASN A 84 -10.13 0.49 8.06
CA ASN A 84 -8.93 0.89 7.35
C ASN A 84 -8.42 -0.27 6.50
N ILE A 85 -8.22 -0.03 5.21
CA ILE A 85 -7.63 -0.98 4.27
C ILE A 85 -6.28 -0.44 3.80
N TYR A 86 -5.30 -1.30 3.79
CA TYR A 86 -3.95 -1.03 3.32
C TYR A 86 -3.75 -1.67 1.95
N PRO A 87 -3.99 -0.94 0.85
CA PRO A 87 -3.99 -1.52 -0.49
C PRO A 87 -2.67 -2.17 -0.86
N GLU A 88 -1.55 -1.64 -0.38
CA GLU A 88 -0.22 -2.19 -0.66
C GLU A 88 -0.03 -3.61 -0.12
N GLU A 89 -0.67 -3.98 0.98
CA GLU A 89 -0.62 -5.36 1.51
C GLU A 89 -1.33 -6.33 0.58
N ILE A 90 -2.48 -5.92 0.03
CA ILE A 90 -3.27 -6.74 -0.90
C ILE A 90 -2.53 -6.84 -2.25
N GLU A 91 -2.04 -5.72 -2.75
CA GLU A 91 -1.27 -5.63 -4.00
C GLU A 91 0.02 -6.46 -3.93
N SER A 92 0.73 -6.43 -2.81
CA SER A 92 1.94 -7.25 -2.62
C SER A 92 1.65 -8.74 -2.75
N LYS A 93 0.50 -9.21 -2.29
CA LYS A 93 0.08 -10.61 -2.45
C LYS A 93 -0.33 -10.89 -3.89
N LEU A 94 -1.13 -10.00 -4.48
CA LEU A 94 -1.65 -10.14 -5.83
C LEU A 94 -0.52 -10.14 -6.87
N ASN A 95 0.48 -9.28 -6.71
CA ASN A 95 1.66 -9.21 -7.59
C ASN A 95 2.56 -10.46 -7.54
N ASN A 96 2.37 -11.35 -6.56
CA ASN A 96 3.06 -12.64 -6.51
C ASN A 96 2.23 -13.78 -7.11
N MET A 97 1.04 -13.51 -7.66
CA MET A 97 0.17 -14.50 -8.27
C MET A 97 0.50 -14.70 -9.76
N PRO A 98 0.10 -15.84 -10.36
CA PRO A 98 0.42 -16.16 -11.74
C PRO A 98 -0.01 -15.05 -12.72
N TYR A 99 0.87 -14.70 -13.64
CA TYR A 99 0.68 -13.74 -14.73
C TYR A 99 0.24 -12.34 -14.29
N VAL A 100 0.49 -11.92 -13.05
CA VAL A 100 0.28 -10.56 -12.57
C VAL A 100 1.59 -9.78 -12.65
N SER A 101 1.67 -8.79 -13.52
CA SER A 101 2.82 -7.89 -13.62
C SER A 101 2.71 -6.76 -12.60
N GLU A 102 1.57 -6.09 -12.56
CA GLU A 102 1.29 -5.00 -11.62
C GLU A 102 -0.17 -5.00 -11.21
N SER A 103 -0.44 -4.57 -10.00
CA SER A 103 -1.81 -4.40 -9.54
C SER A 103 -2.01 -3.12 -8.74
N LEU A 104 -3.23 -2.63 -8.73
CA LEU A 104 -3.65 -1.46 -7.99
C LEU A 104 -5.03 -1.71 -7.38
N ILE A 105 -5.13 -1.62 -6.05
CA ILE A 105 -6.40 -1.73 -5.34
C ILE A 105 -7.01 -0.35 -5.17
N VAL A 106 -8.23 -0.19 -5.63
CA VAL A 106 -9.01 1.04 -5.55
C VAL A 106 -10.38 0.78 -4.92
N LEU A 107 -10.97 1.84 -4.37
CA LEU A 107 -12.34 1.80 -3.85
C LEU A 107 -13.27 2.42 -4.90
N GLN A 108 -14.20 1.64 -5.44
CA GLN A 108 -15.23 2.09 -6.38
C GLN A 108 -16.61 1.74 -5.82
N ASN A 109 -17.48 2.73 -5.64
CA ASN A 109 -18.80 2.53 -5.02
C ASN A 109 -18.75 1.74 -3.71
N ASP A 110 -17.83 2.10 -2.82
CA ASP A 110 -17.56 1.44 -1.54
C ASP A 110 -17.19 -0.05 -1.64
N LYS A 111 -16.73 -0.51 -2.81
CA LYS A 111 -16.26 -1.87 -3.06
C LYS A 111 -14.81 -1.86 -3.50
N LEU A 112 -14.03 -2.82 -3.00
CA LEU A 112 -12.66 -3.00 -3.45
C LEU A 112 -12.63 -3.62 -4.85
N VAL A 113 -11.92 -2.96 -5.74
CA VAL A 113 -11.70 -3.39 -7.12
C VAL A 113 -10.19 -3.50 -7.34
N ALA A 114 -9.75 -4.61 -7.89
CA ALA A 114 -8.38 -4.78 -8.35
C ALA A 114 -8.28 -4.37 -9.83
N LEU A 115 -7.47 -3.37 -10.11
CA LEU A 115 -6.99 -3.08 -11.46
C LEU A 115 -5.71 -3.87 -11.63
N ILE A 116 -5.64 -4.73 -12.66
CA ILE A 116 -4.47 -5.61 -12.87
C ILE A 116 -3.94 -5.36 -14.27
N TYR A 117 -2.64 -5.12 -14.36
CA TYR A 117 -1.88 -5.22 -15.60
C TYR A 117 -1.23 -6.61 -15.64
N PRO A 118 -1.72 -7.53 -16.48
CA PRO A 118 -1.15 -8.87 -16.63
C PRO A 118 0.23 -8.84 -17.28
N ASP A 119 1.01 -9.88 -17.05
CA ASP A 119 2.18 -10.18 -17.87
C ASP A 119 1.72 -10.82 -19.19
N PHE A 120 1.33 -9.95 -20.14
CA PHE A 120 0.84 -10.39 -21.44
C PHE A 120 1.89 -11.16 -22.23
N ASP A 121 3.17 -10.79 -22.11
CA ASP A 121 4.25 -11.43 -22.87
C ASP A 121 4.44 -12.87 -22.40
N ASP A 122 4.47 -13.10 -21.09
CA ASP A 122 4.58 -14.45 -20.52
C ASP A 122 3.32 -15.27 -20.80
N ALA A 123 2.13 -14.70 -20.66
CA ALA A 123 0.86 -15.38 -20.95
C ALA A 123 0.77 -15.84 -22.42
N PHE A 124 1.07 -14.95 -23.37
CA PHE A 124 1.04 -15.28 -24.80
C PHE A 124 2.12 -16.29 -25.19
N ALA A 125 3.32 -16.22 -24.56
CA ALA A 125 4.38 -17.23 -24.76
C ALA A 125 3.94 -18.63 -24.34
N HIS A 126 3.03 -18.74 -23.37
CA HIS A 126 2.40 -20.00 -22.95
C HIS A 126 1.13 -20.37 -23.75
N GLY A 127 0.82 -19.64 -24.83
CA GLY A 127 -0.29 -19.96 -25.73
C GLY A 127 -1.66 -19.54 -25.19
N MET A 128 -1.71 -18.66 -24.20
CA MET A 128 -2.98 -18.16 -23.65
C MET A 128 -3.61 -17.13 -24.57
N GLU A 129 -4.94 -17.18 -24.66
CA GLU A 129 -5.74 -16.13 -25.28
C GLU A 129 -6.21 -15.11 -24.22
N GLN A 130 -6.76 -13.99 -24.65
CA GLN A 130 -7.26 -12.96 -23.74
C GLN A 130 -8.29 -13.50 -22.73
N SER A 131 -9.18 -14.39 -23.18
CA SER A 131 -10.19 -15.04 -22.33
C SER A 131 -9.59 -15.92 -21.24
N ASP A 132 -8.42 -16.53 -21.51
CA ASP A 132 -7.70 -17.35 -20.53
C ASP A 132 -7.07 -16.44 -19.47
N ILE A 133 -6.50 -15.31 -19.89
CA ILE A 133 -5.94 -14.31 -18.98
C ILE A 133 -7.03 -13.76 -18.06
N GLU A 134 -8.21 -13.43 -18.60
CA GLU A 134 -9.35 -12.96 -17.81
C GLU A 134 -9.76 -13.97 -16.74
N LYS A 135 -9.81 -15.24 -17.11
CA LYS A 135 -10.12 -16.35 -16.19
C LYS A 135 -9.07 -16.49 -15.10
N VAL A 136 -7.78 -16.48 -15.47
CA VAL A 136 -6.69 -16.57 -14.49
C VAL A 136 -6.74 -15.40 -13.50
N MET A 137 -7.03 -14.18 -13.94
CA MET A 137 -7.15 -13.03 -13.05
C MET A 137 -8.34 -13.18 -12.06
N GLU A 138 -9.46 -13.76 -12.50
CA GLU A 138 -10.59 -14.08 -11.61
C GLU A 138 -10.24 -15.21 -10.64
N ASP A 139 -9.53 -16.24 -11.08
CA ASP A 139 -9.06 -17.32 -10.21
C ASP A 139 -8.08 -16.78 -9.15
N ASN A 140 -7.14 -15.92 -9.53
CA ASN A 140 -6.25 -15.20 -8.62
C ASN A 140 -7.03 -14.41 -7.56
N ARG A 141 -8.07 -13.66 -7.97
CA ARG A 141 -8.94 -12.93 -7.05
C ARG A 141 -9.62 -13.86 -6.05
N ASN A 142 -10.17 -14.98 -6.53
CA ASN A 142 -10.86 -15.94 -5.69
C ASN A 142 -9.92 -16.57 -4.66
N GLU A 143 -8.72 -16.97 -5.09
CA GLU A 143 -7.69 -17.54 -4.22
C GLU A 143 -7.22 -16.52 -3.17
N LEU A 144 -6.95 -15.28 -3.60
CA LEU A 144 -6.54 -14.22 -2.69
C LEU A 144 -7.62 -13.90 -1.66
N ASN A 145 -8.88 -13.86 -2.06
CA ASN A 145 -10.01 -13.60 -1.15
C ASN A 145 -10.16 -14.64 -0.04
N LEU A 146 -9.72 -15.89 -0.25
CA LEU A 146 -9.68 -16.91 0.81
C LEU A 146 -8.70 -16.56 1.94
N GLN A 147 -7.70 -15.74 1.64
CA GLN A 147 -6.65 -15.32 2.58
C GLN A 147 -6.93 -13.95 3.21
N LEU A 148 -7.92 -13.22 2.71
CA LEU A 148 -8.25 -11.87 3.15
C LEU A 148 -9.42 -11.86 4.14
N PRO A 149 -9.40 -10.98 5.16
CA PRO A 149 -10.57 -10.71 5.98
C PRO A 149 -11.77 -10.26 5.11
N ALA A 150 -12.99 -10.53 5.56
CA ALA A 150 -14.21 -10.25 4.79
C ALA A 150 -14.30 -8.78 4.32
N TYR A 151 -13.87 -7.84 5.15
CA TYR A 151 -13.88 -6.40 4.82
C TYR A 151 -12.81 -5.97 3.82
N CYS A 152 -11.82 -6.83 3.54
CA CYS A 152 -10.75 -6.60 2.57
C CYS A 152 -10.95 -7.36 1.25
N GLN A 153 -12.04 -8.10 1.09
CA GLN A 153 -12.24 -8.92 -0.10
C GLN A 153 -12.47 -8.08 -1.35
N ILE A 154 -11.79 -8.48 -2.42
CA ILE A 154 -11.89 -7.85 -3.73
C ILE A 154 -13.18 -8.33 -4.40
N THR A 155 -14.06 -7.39 -4.76
CA THR A 155 -15.35 -7.71 -5.39
C THR A 155 -15.25 -7.93 -6.89
N LYS A 156 -14.29 -7.28 -7.54
CA LYS A 156 -14.14 -7.31 -9.01
C LYS A 156 -12.69 -7.12 -9.41
N VAL A 157 -12.30 -7.80 -10.51
CA VAL A 157 -11.07 -7.52 -11.25
C VAL A 157 -11.41 -6.72 -12.51
N LYS A 158 -10.55 -5.77 -12.85
CA LYS A 158 -10.54 -5.08 -14.14
C LYS A 158 -9.15 -5.20 -14.73
N ILE A 159 -9.06 -5.74 -15.94
CA ILE A 159 -7.79 -5.83 -16.66
C ILE A 159 -7.45 -4.45 -17.24
N HIS A 160 -6.23 -4.03 -17.00
CA HIS A 160 -5.61 -2.85 -17.59
C HIS A 160 -4.70 -3.33 -18.73
N PHE A 161 -4.87 -2.80 -19.93
CA PHE A 161 -4.14 -3.28 -21.10
C PHE A 161 -2.82 -2.55 -21.34
N GLU A 162 -2.56 -1.50 -20.58
CA GLU A 162 -1.33 -0.71 -20.62
C GLU A 162 -0.69 -0.67 -19.25
N GLU A 163 0.61 -0.46 -19.18
CA GLU A 163 1.28 -0.25 -17.90
C GLU A 163 0.69 0.95 -17.16
N PHE A 164 0.65 0.87 -15.84
CA PHE A 164 0.22 2.00 -15.03
C PHE A 164 1.20 3.16 -15.13
N GLU A 165 0.67 4.38 -15.19
CA GLU A 165 1.46 5.59 -15.11
C GLU A 165 2.26 5.67 -13.81
N LYS A 166 3.56 5.90 -13.92
CA LYS A 166 4.49 5.88 -12.78
C LYS A 166 5.16 7.24 -12.56
N THR A 167 5.54 7.48 -11.32
CA THR A 167 6.43 8.59 -10.96
C THR A 167 7.87 8.28 -11.40
N ALA A 168 8.75 9.28 -11.35
CA ALA A 168 10.18 9.09 -11.59
C ALA A 168 10.84 8.03 -10.66
N LYS A 169 10.22 7.75 -9.49
CA LYS A 169 10.62 6.70 -8.54
C LYS A 169 9.97 5.35 -8.83
N LYS A 170 9.36 5.16 -10.00
CA LYS A 170 8.67 3.93 -10.43
C LYS A 170 7.46 3.53 -9.56
N SER A 171 6.90 4.43 -8.78
CA SER A 171 5.66 4.19 -8.04
C SER A 171 4.45 4.55 -8.89
N ILE A 172 3.40 3.73 -8.88
CA ILE A 172 2.16 3.98 -9.61
C ILE A 172 1.51 5.28 -9.12
N LYS A 173 1.08 6.13 -10.05
CA LYS A 173 0.35 7.37 -9.78
C LYS A 173 -1.11 7.05 -9.43
N ARG A 174 -1.36 6.54 -8.23
CA ARG A 174 -2.67 6.05 -7.75
C ARG A 174 -3.81 7.03 -7.99
N PHE A 175 -3.55 8.34 -7.84
CA PHE A 175 -4.57 9.39 -7.99
C PHE A 175 -5.20 9.42 -9.40
N MET A 176 -4.54 8.87 -10.41
CA MET A 176 -5.07 8.81 -11.78
C MET A 176 -6.13 7.71 -11.95
N TYR A 177 -6.20 6.75 -11.04
CA TYR A 177 -7.05 5.55 -11.13
C TYR A 177 -8.11 5.49 -10.03
N GLN A 178 -8.07 6.38 -9.06
CA GLN A 178 -9.11 6.51 -8.05
C GLN A 178 -10.26 7.32 -8.63
N GLU A 179 -11.50 6.84 -8.46
CA GLU A 179 -12.67 7.65 -8.78
C GLU A 179 -12.66 8.90 -7.88
N VAL A 180 -12.66 10.06 -8.50
CA VAL A 180 -12.87 11.31 -7.78
C VAL A 180 -14.30 11.25 -7.23
N LYS A 181 -14.45 11.14 -5.91
CA LYS A 181 -15.74 11.36 -5.27
C LYS A 181 -16.12 12.81 -5.55
N GLY A 182 -17.08 13.03 -6.50
CA GLY A 182 -17.71 14.32 -6.73
C GLY A 182 -18.58 14.73 -5.55
#